data_78013b7b571786b1eadea132d62f8e6c
#
_entry.id   78013b7b571786b1eadea132d62f8e6c
#
_cell.length_a   1.000
_cell.length_b   1.000
_cell.length_c   1.000
_cell.angle_alpha   90.00
_cell.angle_beta   90.00
_cell.angle_gamma   90.00
#
_symmetry.space_group_name_H-M   'P 1'
#
loop_
_entity.id
_entity.type
_entity.pdbx_description
1 polymer ?
#
loop_
_entity_poly.entity_id
_entity_poly.type
_entity_poly.pdbx_seq_one_letter_code
_entity_poly.pdbx_strand_id
1 'polypeptide(L)'
;QFLFKLGILKYLSYLFPVWSYKNDLEVQAMNSDKFYSSALNEYIREHVDEYKAFIAMSSDYVTFYYTALYAGRKTIAIPTMHNMGISFRSVLTSAFSKIAYVGFNTGEEQRLAENILGKALGAHGILSVGIEESLSADWALTKEKFQLPERYLLYIGRITPKKIHRLLTYFV
;
A
#
# COMPACT_ATOMS: atom_id res chain seq x y z
N GLN A 1 -17.97 -20.07 1.03
CA GLN A 1 -18.66 -19.87 2.33
C GLN A 1 -17.91 -18.91 3.26
N PHE A 2 -16.58 -18.99 3.36
CA PHE A 2 -15.78 -18.11 4.23
C PHE A 2 -15.85 -16.63 3.79
N LEU A 3 -15.64 -16.34 2.49
CA LEU A 3 -15.73 -14.99 1.94
C LEU A 3 -17.15 -14.38 2.04
N PHE A 4 -18.18 -15.21 1.97
CA PHE A 4 -19.57 -14.77 2.16
C PHE A 4 -19.86 -14.40 3.62
N LYS A 5 -19.40 -15.21 4.58
CA LYS A 5 -19.47 -14.87 6.01
C LYS A 5 -18.70 -13.59 6.34
N LEU A 6 -17.50 -13.41 5.76
CA LEU A 6 -16.72 -12.18 5.89
C LEU A 6 -17.47 -10.96 5.32
N GLY A 7 -18.19 -11.10 4.22
CA GLY A 7 -19.01 -10.04 3.63
C GLY A 7 -20.14 -9.59 4.56
N ILE A 8 -20.86 -10.54 5.16
CA ILE A 8 -21.94 -10.25 6.11
C ILE A 8 -21.39 -9.63 7.40
N LEU A 9 -20.30 -10.16 7.94
CA LEU A 9 -19.67 -9.65 9.15
C LEU A 9 -19.06 -8.27 8.93
N LYS A 10 -18.52 -7.99 7.74
CA LYS A 10 -18.09 -6.66 7.31
C LYS A 10 -19.27 -5.69 7.29
N TYR A 11 -20.42 -6.10 6.78
CA TYR A 11 -21.63 -5.26 6.77
C TYR A 11 -22.12 -4.97 8.19
N LEU A 12 -22.18 -5.99 9.06
CA LEU A 12 -22.54 -5.83 10.47
C LEU A 12 -21.54 -4.93 11.23
N SER A 13 -20.25 -4.94 10.88
CA SER A 13 -19.25 -4.09 11.51
C SER A 13 -19.43 -2.61 11.19
N TYR A 14 -20.08 -2.24 10.09
CA TYR A 14 -20.48 -0.86 9.82
C TYR A 14 -21.65 -0.39 10.68
N LEU A 15 -22.54 -1.30 11.07
CA LEU A 15 -23.68 -1.01 11.95
C LEU A 15 -23.26 -0.86 13.42
N PHE A 16 -22.15 -1.49 13.82
CA PHE A 16 -21.64 -1.49 15.20
C PHE A 16 -20.16 -1.08 15.25
N PRO A 17 -19.83 0.19 15.04
CA PRO A 17 -18.44 0.67 14.91
C PRO A 17 -17.58 0.50 16.18
N VAL A 18 -18.19 0.22 17.34
CA VAL A 18 -17.51 0.04 18.64
C VAL A 18 -17.12 -1.41 18.93
N TRP A 19 -17.36 -2.31 18.01
CA TRP A 19 -17.20 -3.76 18.24
C TRP A 19 -15.73 -4.18 18.05
N SER A 20 -15.05 -4.61 19.12
CA SER A 20 -13.69 -5.16 19.10
C SER A 20 -13.53 -6.34 18.10
N TYR A 21 -14.61 -7.08 17.90
CA TYR A 21 -14.72 -8.18 16.94
C TYR A 21 -14.41 -7.80 15.48
N LYS A 22 -14.52 -6.52 15.14
CA LYS A 22 -14.16 -6.01 13.80
C LYS A 22 -12.68 -6.20 13.50
N ASN A 23 -11.80 -5.86 14.44
CA ASN A 23 -10.36 -6.01 14.28
C ASN A 23 -9.97 -7.47 14.11
N ASP A 24 -10.55 -8.37 14.90
CA ASP A 24 -10.25 -9.80 14.82
C ASP A 24 -10.64 -10.39 13.46
N LEU A 25 -11.76 -9.95 12.90
CA LEU A 25 -12.20 -10.37 11.58
C LEU A 25 -11.30 -9.82 10.46
N GLU A 26 -10.85 -8.57 10.60
CA GLU A 26 -9.93 -7.97 9.64
C GLU A 26 -8.56 -8.67 9.69
N VAL A 27 -8.07 -9.03 10.88
CA VAL A 27 -6.85 -9.84 11.06
C VAL A 27 -7.02 -11.22 10.46
N GLN A 28 -8.14 -11.91 10.70
CA GLN A 28 -8.42 -13.22 10.09
C GLN A 28 -8.45 -13.14 8.56
N ALA A 29 -9.04 -12.07 8.02
CA ALA A 29 -9.05 -11.83 6.58
C ALA A 29 -7.63 -11.60 6.02
N MET A 30 -6.79 -10.89 6.74
CA MET A 30 -5.38 -10.70 6.37
C MET A 30 -4.59 -12.00 6.45
N ASN A 31 -4.83 -12.82 7.48
CA ASN A 31 -4.15 -14.13 7.63
C ASN A 31 -4.54 -15.15 6.56
N SER A 32 -5.66 -14.94 5.87
CA SER A 32 -6.04 -15.76 4.72
C SER A 32 -5.39 -15.29 3.40
N ASP A 33 -4.59 -14.23 3.43
CA ASP A 33 -3.86 -13.75 2.28
C ASP A 33 -2.71 -14.71 1.91
N LYS A 34 -2.46 -14.85 0.61
CA LYS A 34 -1.40 -15.71 0.07
C LYS A 34 0.02 -15.31 0.49
N PHE A 35 0.20 -14.09 0.95
CA PHE A 35 1.48 -13.56 1.44
C PHE A 35 1.65 -13.71 2.97
N TYR A 36 0.68 -14.32 3.66
CA TYR A 36 0.82 -14.61 5.08
C TYR A 36 1.88 -15.69 5.31
N SER A 37 2.80 -15.42 6.24
CA SER A 37 3.83 -16.36 6.66
C SER A 37 3.98 -16.32 8.19
N SER A 38 3.55 -17.39 8.84
CA SER A 38 3.73 -17.53 10.31
C SER A 38 5.20 -17.55 10.70
N ALA A 39 6.02 -18.23 9.91
CA ALA A 39 7.47 -18.32 10.17
C ALA A 39 8.15 -16.95 10.10
N LEU A 40 7.80 -16.10 9.11
CA LEU A 40 8.32 -14.73 9.04
C LEU A 40 7.86 -13.88 10.24
N ASN A 41 6.61 -14.02 10.62
CA ASN A 41 6.06 -13.27 11.75
C ASN A 41 6.73 -13.65 13.07
N GLU A 42 7.00 -14.95 13.27
CA GLU A 42 7.71 -15.47 14.42
C GLU A 42 9.16 -15.01 14.42
N TYR A 43 9.84 -15.09 13.29
CA TYR A 43 11.19 -14.60 13.11
C TYR A 43 11.31 -13.11 13.49
N ILE A 44 10.44 -12.24 12.97
CA ILE A 44 10.46 -10.82 13.32
C ILE A 44 10.27 -10.62 14.82
N ARG A 45 9.34 -11.34 15.43
CA ARG A 45 9.05 -11.24 16.87
C ARG A 45 10.23 -11.63 17.73
N GLU A 46 10.96 -12.70 17.35
CA GLU A 46 12.06 -13.26 18.13
C GLU A 46 13.38 -12.51 17.95
N HIS A 47 13.59 -11.91 16.75
CA HIS A 47 14.84 -11.27 16.37
C HIS A 47 14.74 -9.74 16.27
N VAL A 48 13.67 -9.13 16.78
CA VAL A 48 13.45 -7.67 16.66
C VAL A 48 14.62 -6.86 17.22
N ASP A 49 15.29 -7.34 18.23
CA ASP A 49 16.40 -6.62 18.89
C ASP A 49 17.74 -6.74 18.14
N GLU A 50 17.87 -7.69 17.24
CA GLU A 50 19.04 -7.86 16.40
C GLU A 50 19.13 -6.81 15.26
N TYR A 51 18.01 -6.19 14.92
CA TYR A 51 17.92 -5.21 13.84
C TYR A 51 17.82 -3.78 14.35
N LYS A 52 18.53 -2.87 13.69
CA LYS A 52 18.44 -1.43 13.97
C LYS A 52 17.12 -0.83 13.48
N ALA A 53 16.64 -1.28 12.33
CA ALA A 53 15.39 -0.83 11.72
C ALA A 53 14.81 -1.90 10.80
N PHE A 54 13.49 -1.83 10.60
CA PHE A 54 12.73 -2.59 9.61
C PHE A 54 12.15 -1.63 8.59
N ILE A 55 12.24 -1.96 7.31
CA ILE A 55 11.58 -1.20 6.25
C ILE A 55 10.36 -1.99 5.79
N ALA A 56 9.16 -1.48 6.08
CA ALA A 56 7.90 -2.10 5.70
C ALA A 56 7.29 -1.37 4.49
N MET A 57 7.13 -2.10 3.39
CA MET A 57 6.60 -1.54 2.14
C MET A 57 5.19 -2.07 1.86
N SER A 58 4.36 -1.22 1.22
CA SER A 58 3.01 -1.56 0.74
C SER A 58 2.06 -1.99 1.87
N SER A 59 1.31 -1.04 2.39
CA SER A 59 0.35 -1.25 3.49
C SER A 59 -0.78 -2.25 3.19
N ASP A 60 -0.94 -2.61 1.92
CA ASP A 60 -1.96 -3.58 1.48
C ASP A 60 -1.62 -5.02 1.85
N TYR A 61 -0.36 -5.31 2.20
CA TYR A 61 0.09 -6.66 2.50
C TYR A 61 0.05 -6.97 4.00
N VAL A 62 -0.27 -8.20 4.31
CA VAL A 62 -0.31 -8.70 5.70
C VAL A 62 1.05 -8.60 6.40
N THR A 63 2.14 -8.70 5.68
CA THR A 63 3.51 -8.53 6.22
C THR A 63 3.73 -7.13 6.79
N PHE A 64 3.16 -6.09 6.18
CA PHE A 64 3.19 -4.72 6.71
C PHE A 64 2.57 -4.65 8.10
N TYR A 65 1.37 -5.22 8.26
CA TYR A 65 0.66 -5.24 9.53
C TYR A 65 1.48 -5.92 10.64
N TYR A 66 2.01 -7.11 10.36
CA TYR A 66 2.77 -7.86 11.36
C TYR A 66 4.13 -7.22 11.68
N THR A 67 4.81 -6.62 10.70
CA THR A 67 6.02 -5.84 10.96
C THR A 67 5.72 -4.66 11.88
N ALA A 68 4.65 -3.92 11.62
CA ALA A 68 4.23 -2.83 12.50
C ALA A 68 3.82 -3.32 13.89
N LEU A 69 3.21 -4.51 13.98
CA LEU A 69 2.78 -5.09 15.26
C LEU A 69 3.97 -5.47 16.15
N TYR A 70 4.98 -6.11 15.59
CA TYR A 70 6.11 -6.67 16.36
C TYR A 70 7.32 -5.74 16.45
N ALA A 71 7.59 -4.96 15.41
CA ALA A 71 8.75 -4.09 15.30
C ALA A 71 8.40 -2.59 15.12
N GLY A 72 7.18 -2.17 15.43
CA GLY A 72 6.65 -0.85 15.07
C GLY A 72 7.56 0.34 15.44
N ARG A 73 8.14 0.37 16.64
CA ARG A 73 9.06 1.44 17.05
C ARG A 73 10.42 1.45 16.32
N LYS A 74 10.74 0.39 15.62
CA LYS A 74 11.91 0.24 14.77
C LYS A 74 11.53 0.22 13.27
N THR A 75 10.24 0.44 12.95
CA THR A 75 9.74 0.35 11.57
C THR A 75 9.69 1.71 10.91
N ILE A 76 10.28 1.80 9.71
CA ILE A 76 10.09 2.86 8.74
C ILE A 76 9.15 2.30 7.67
N ALA A 77 7.99 2.91 7.50
CA ALA A 77 7.01 2.47 6.52
C ALA A 77 7.09 3.27 5.22
N ILE A 78 6.96 2.58 4.08
CA ILE A 78 6.73 3.15 2.75
C ILE A 78 5.41 2.54 2.24
N PRO A 79 4.25 3.12 2.62
CA PRO A 79 2.98 2.40 2.57
C PRO A 79 2.41 2.22 1.17
N THR A 80 2.76 3.05 0.19
CA THR A 80 2.19 3.04 -1.16
C THR A 80 0.65 3.01 -1.16
N MET A 81 0.05 3.85 -0.30
CA MET A 81 -1.41 3.89 -0.10
C MET A 81 -2.14 4.39 -1.33
N HIS A 82 -3.28 3.77 -1.58
CA HIS A 82 -4.23 4.19 -2.61
C HIS A 82 -5.62 4.41 -2.00
N ASN A 83 -6.45 5.24 -2.63
CA ASN A 83 -7.83 5.43 -2.21
C ASN A 83 -8.67 4.18 -2.57
N MET A 84 -8.50 3.13 -1.80
CA MET A 84 -9.16 1.83 -1.93
C MET A 84 -9.68 1.34 -0.58
N GLY A 85 -10.68 0.45 -0.60
CA GLY A 85 -11.33 -0.04 0.62
C GLY A 85 -10.40 -0.64 1.68
N ILE A 86 -9.23 -1.17 1.27
CA ILE A 86 -8.23 -1.71 2.20
C ILE A 86 -7.61 -0.60 3.06
N SER A 87 -7.38 0.59 2.50
CA SER A 87 -6.78 1.72 3.21
C SER A 87 -7.63 2.25 4.37
N PHE A 88 -8.93 1.93 4.37
CA PHE A 88 -9.88 2.33 5.42
C PHE A 88 -10.11 1.25 6.49
N ARG A 89 -9.31 0.19 6.51
CA ARG A 89 -9.43 -0.86 7.52
C ARG A 89 -8.86 -0.42 8.86
N SER A 90 -9.55 -0.75 9.94
CA SER A 90 -9.15 -0.36 11.30
C SER A 90 -7.83 -0.99 11.75
N VAL A 91 -7.49 -2.17 11.24
CA VAL A 91 -6.19 -2.82 11.50
C VAL A 91 -5.02 -1.98 10.99
N LEU A 92 -5.18 -1.25 9.88
CA LEU A 92 -4.14 -0.34 9.37
C LEU A 92 -3.97 0.86 10.30
N THR A 93 -5.05 1.46 10.80
CA THR A 93 -4.97 2.53 11.79
C THR A 93 -4.17 2.07 13.03
N SER A 94 -4.45 0.86 13.52
CA SER A 94 -3.69 0.27 14.63
C SER A 94 -2.23 0.02 14.28
N ALA A 95 -1.91 -0.42 13.05
CA ALA A 95 -0.54 -0.63 12.60
C ALA A 95 0.22 0.69 12.53
N PHE A 96 -0.34 1.71 11.87
CA PHE A 96 0.30 3.01 11.70
C PHE A 96 0.60 3.72 13.02
N SER A 97 -0.25 3.56 14.03
CA SER A 97 -0.02 4.15 15.36
C SER A 97 1.22 3.62 16.09
N LYS A 98 1.78 2.49 15.64
CA LYS A 98 2.96 1.85 16.22
C LYS A 98 4.25 2.18 15.48
N ILE A 99 4.17 2.65 14.23
CA ILE A 99 5.30 2.85 13.33
C ILE A 99 6.11 4.08 13.76
N ALA A 100 7.43 3.96 13.73
CA ALA A 100 8.33 5.04 14.12
C ALA A 100 8.33 6.20 13.13
N TYR A 101 8.30 5.91 11.83
CA TYR A 101 8.28 6.92 10.78
C TYR A 101 7.58 6.40 9.52
N VAL A 102 6.82 7.27 8.86
CA VAL A 102 6.14 6.95 7.61
C VAL A 102 6.66 7.87 6.49
N GLY A 103 7.24 7.27 5.46
CA GLY A 103 7.71 7.95 4.27
C GLY A 103 6.75 7.76 3.10
N PHE A 104 6.17 8.83 2.61
CA PHE A 104 5.25 8.79 1.47
C PHE A 104 5.97 9.04 0.15
N ASN A 105 5.50 8.41 -0.91
CA ASN A 105 6.06 8.62 -2.25
C ASN A 105 5.60 9.95 -2.87
N THR A 106 4.40 10.40 -2.52
CA THR A 106 3.80 11.64 -3.08
C THR A 106 3.04 12.43 -2.02
N GLY A 107 2.82 13.73 -2.28
CA GLY A 107 1.99 14.57 -1.42
C GLY A 107 0.52 14.16 -1.42
N GLU A 108 0.02 13.56 -2.49
CA GLU A 108 -1.34 13.01 -2.57
C GLU A 108 -1.51 11.83 -1.64
N GLU A 109 -0.52 10.92 -1.60
CA GLU A 109 -0.51 9.79 -0.69
C GLU A 109 -0.47 10.25 0.77
N GLN A 110 0.37 11.24 1.08
CA GLN A 110 0.44 11.82 2.43
C GLN A 110 -0.91 12.40 2.85
N ARG A 111 -1.53 13.24 2.02
CA ARG A 111 -2.85 13.82 2.31
C ARG A 111 -3.93 12.77 2.51
N LEU A 112 -3.91 11.70 1.71
CA LEU A 112 -4.82 10.56 1.88
C LEU A 112 -4.64 9.92 3.24
N ALA A 113 -3.39 9.64 3.64
CA ALA A 113 -3.07 9.03 4.92
C ALA A 113 -3.47 9.94 6.09
N GLU A 114 -3.18 11.23 6.05
CA GLU A 114 -3.58 12.23 7.05
C GLU A 114 -5.10 12.24 7.24
N ASN A 115 -5.87 12.20 6.15
CA ASN A 115 -7.33 12.19 6.18
C ASN A 115 -7.91 10.89 6.77
N ILE A 116 -7.29 9.73 6.49
CA ILE A 116 -7.78 8.43 6.95
C ILE A 116 -7.35 8.14 8.39
N LEU A 117 -6.08 8.40 8.69
CA LEU A 117 -5.45 7.96 9.94
C LEU A 117 -5.49 9.04 11.03
N GLY A 118 -5.54 10.32 10.66
CA GLY A 118 -5.59 11.43 11.58
C GLY A 118 -4.48 11.34 12.64
N LYS A 119 -4.85 11.37 13.91
CA LYS A 119 -3.91 11.30 15.04
C LYS A 119 -3.16 9.96 15.19
N ALA A 120 -3.59 8.91 14.51
CA ALA A 120 -2.87 7.63 14.49
C ALA A 120 -1.61 7.67 13.62
N LEU A 121 -1.51 8.65 12.73
CA LEU A 121 -0.33 8.88 11.92
C LEU A 121 0.71 9.64 12.76
N GLY A 122 1.83 8.96 13.07
CA GLY A 122 2.93 9.54 13.82
C GLY A 122 3.85 10.43 12.97
N ALA A 123 5.15 10.41 13.25
CA ALA A 123 6.15 11.13 12.46
C ALA A 123 6.13 10.65 11.00
N HIS A 124 6.06 11.60 10.08
CA HIS A 124 5.98 11.27 8.65
C HIS A 124 6.50 12.40 7.76
N GLY A 125 6.68 12.09 6.48
CA GLY A 125 7.10 13.05 5.46
C GLY A 125 7.15 12.42 4.08
N ILE A 126 7.57 13.19 3.08
CA ILE A 126 7.72 12.73 1.71
C ILE A 126 9.16 12.23 1.53
N LEU A 127 9.32 10.94 1.17
CA LEU A 127 10.61 10.36 0.78
C LEU A 127 10.83 10.45 -0.72
N SER A 128 9.74 10.41 -1.50
CA SER A 128 9.76 10.37 -2.96
C SER A 128 10.45 9.11 -3.52
N VAL A 129 10.42 8.96 -4.83
CA VAL A 129 11.14 7.90 -5.56
C VAL A 129 12.18 8.59 -6.43
N GLY A 130 13.44 8.21 -6.27
CA GLY A 130 14.53 8.71 -7.11
C GLY A 130 14.39 8.20 -8.54
N ILE A 131 14.70 9.06 -9.50
CA ILE A 131 14.81 8.71 -10.92
C ILE A 131 16.24 9.05 -11.35
N GLU A 132 16.91 8.12 -12.03
CA GLU A 132 18.16 8.42 -12.68
C GLU A 132 17.92 9.31 -13.90
N GLU A 133 18.42 10.54 -13.84
CA GLU A 133 18.33 11.52 -14.95
C GLU A 133 19.38 11.31 -16.04
N SER A 134 20.30 10.35 -15.85
CA SER A 134 21.47 10.16 -16.73
C SER A 134 21.18 9.52 -18.08
N LEU A 135 19.94 9.12 -18.36
CA LEU A 135 19.56 8.54 -19.64
C LEU A 135 19.20 9.66 -20.64
N SER A 136 20.22 10.22 -21.31
CA SER A 136 19.97 11.01 -22.53
C SER A 136 19.52 10.07 -23.63
N ALA A 137 18.21 9.97 -23.85
CA ALA A 137 17.71 9.26 -25.02
C ALA A 137 17.85 10.13 -26.27
N ASP A 138 18.54 9.64 -27.28
CA ASP A 138 18.51 10.27 -28.59
C ASP A 138 17.12 10.05 -29.21
N TRP A 139 16.37 11.14 -29.32
CA TRP A 139 15.00 11.11 -29.85
C TRP A 139 14.99 10.66 -31.32
N ALA A 140 15.95 11.09 -32.15
CA ALA A 140 15.99 10.75 -33.56
C ALA A 140 16.18 9.24 -33.77
N LEU A 141 17.13 8.66 -33.03
CA LEU A 141 17.35 7.20 -33.03
C LEU A 141 16.13 6.43 -32.48
N THR A 142 15.48 6.96 -31.45
CA THR A 142 14.29 6.32 -30.88
C THR A 142 13.13 6.34 -31.87
N LYS A 143 12.90 7.47 -32.54
CA LYS A 143 11.85 7.62 -33.55
C LYS A 143 12.07 6.68 -34.73
N GLU A 144 13.28 6.59 -35.22
CA GLU A 144 13.65 5.68 -36.33
C GLU A 144 13.48 4.21 -35.91
N LYS A 145 14.05 3.82 -34.77
CA LYS A 145 14.01 2.44 -34.26
C LYS A 145 12.60 1.90 -34.10
N PHE A 146 11.69 2.72 -33.59
CA PHE A 146 10.30 2.32 -33.33
C PHE A 146 9.32 2.77 -34.41
N GLN A 147 9.79 3.37 -35.51
CA GLN A 147 8.98 3.89 -36.63
C GLN A 147 7.80 4.75 -36.14
N LEU A 148 8.10 5.65 -35.20
CA LEU A 148 7.08 6.47 -34.57
C LEU A 148 6.54 7.51 -35.56
N PRO A 149 5.20 7.69 -35.66
CA PRO A 149 4.60 8.73 -36.48
C PRO A 149 4.91 10.15 -35.92
N GLU A 150 4.65 11.19 -36.73
CA GLU A 150 4.86 12.58 -36.30
C GLU A 150 4.02 12.98 -35.09
N ARG A 151 2.84 12.42 -34.97
CA ARG A 151 1.92 12.64 -33.87
C ARG A 151 1.44 11.32 -33.31
N TYR A 152 1.59 11.13 -32.02
CA TYR A 152 1.12 9.93 -31.33
C TYR A 152 0.83 10.21 -29.86
N LEU A 153 0.05 9.35 -29.26
CA LEU A 153 -0.18 9.30 -27.83
C LEU A 153 0.54 8.10 -27.26
N LEU A 154 1.41 8.32 -26.29
CA LEU A 154 2.14 7.27 -25.61
C LEU A 154 1.49 6.96 -24.27
N TYR A 155 1.09 5.73 -24.05
CA TYR A 155 0.69 5.23 -22.75
C TYR A 155 1.73 4.26 -22.20
N ILE A 156 2.26 4.59 -21.04
CA ILE A 156 3.18 3.72 -20.30
C ILE A 156 2.49 3.22 -19.05
N GLY A 157 2.23 1.92 -18.97
CA GLY A 157 1.57 1.32 -17.82
C GLY A 157 0.87 0.00 -18.11
N ARG A 158 0.30 -0.58 -17.07
CA ARG A 158 -0.48 -1.82 -17.24
C ARG A 158 -1.79 -1.54 -17.98
N ILE A 159 -2.07 -2.31 -19.02
CA ILE A 159 -3.36 -2.25 -19.74
C ILE A 159 -4.39 -2.99 -18.89
N THR A 160 -5.15 -2.23 -18.11
CA THR A 160 -6.25 -2.74 -17.29
C THR A 160 -7.48 -1.84 -17.40
N PRO A 161 -8.69 -2.39 -17.23
CA PRO A 161 -9.92 -1.59 -17.31
C PRO A 161 -9.92 -0.37 -16.38
N LYS A 162 -9.30 -0.48 -15.21
CA LYS A 162 -9.22 0.63 -14.23
C LYS A 162 -8.28 1.75 -14.65
N LYS A 163 -7.28 1.49 -15.51
CA LYS A 163 -6.26 2.48 -15.87
C LYS A 163 -6.45 3.10 -17.25
N ILE A 164 -6.78 2.32 -18.27
CA ILE A 164 -6.77 2.80 -19.66
C ILE A 164 -8.10 2.64 -20.39
N HIS A 165 -9.06 1.87 -19.86
CA HIS A 165 -10.30 1.53 -20.57
C HIS A 165 -11.02 2.75 -21.18
N ARG A 166 -11.15 3.85 -20.41
CA ARG A 166 -11.82 5.06 -20.90
C ARG A 166 -11.01 5.82 -21.97
N LEU A 167 -9.69 5.77 -21.89
CA LEU A 167 -8.82 6.40 -22.90
C LEU A 167 -8.92 5.65 -24.23
N LEU A 168 -8.89 4.31 -24.20
CA LEU A 168 -9.00 3.51 -25.41
C LEU A 168 -10.36 3.72 -26.11
N THR A 169 -11.46 3.80 -25.36
CA THR A 169 -12.80 4.06 -25.94
C THR A 169 -12.98 5.49 -26.43
N TYR A 170 -12.14 6.43 -26.03
CA TYR A 170 -12.20 7.82 -26.48
C TYR A 170 -11.42 8.03 -27.80
N PHE A 171 -10.37 7.25 -28.05
CA PHE A 171 -9.49 7.42 -29.21
C PHE A 171 -9.64 6.32 -30.27
N VAL A 172 -10.51 5.35 -30.10
CA VAL A 172 -10.92 4.33 -31.07
C VAL A 172 -12.31 4.62 -31.56
#